data_58012cd358622ad908f22a7f5720c9c2
#
_entry.id   58012cd358622ad908f22a7f5720c9c2
#
_cell.length_a   1.000
_cell.length_b   1.000
_cell.length_c   1.000
_cell.angle_alpha   90.00
_cell.angle_beta   90.00
_cell.angle_gamma   90.00
#
_symmetry.space_group_name_H-M   'P 1'
#
loop_
_entity.id
_entity.type
_entity.pdbx_description
1 polymer ?
#
loop_
_entity_poly.entity_id
_entity_poly.type
_entity_poly.pdbx_seq_one_letter_code
_entity_poly.pdbx_strand_id
1 'polypeptide(L)'
;MSQAKTLLMGAVAYDPKVVIIWDGFRQYFAEQGLDFDYVLYSNYERQVESHLAGDIDVAWNSPLAWLQTKAVAARLGRRAQAICMRDTDRDLTSVIIVKGDSAIRQLADLGGKRIGVGASDSPQAYLIPLGHLAEAGLHAGKQIDVVTFDVLLGKHGDHIGGEREAVQALLRGEVDAACLIDANYLGFTQEGLLPPGSARVLERTAYYDHCNFTVFQDAFGRLTQRFQELLLGMSYSDPKVRPLLDLEGLKQWLPGRTDGYRQLESAVERFQTLKPFVERLSL
;
A
#
# COMPACT_ATOMS: atom_id res chain seq x y z
N MET A 1 -18.59 -19.24 -32.40
CA MET A 1 -18.30 -17.89 -31.94
C MET A 1 -17.58 -18.05 -30.61
N SER A 2 -16.27 -17.75 -30.49
CA SER A 2 -15.57 -17.75 -29.22
C SER A 2 -16.22 -16.66 -28.37
N GLN A 3 -16.74 -17.01 -27.18
CA GLN A 3 -17.17 -16.01 -26.20
C GLN A 3 -15.99 -15.07 -25.98
N ALA A 4 -16.22 -13.76 -26.10
CA ALA A 4 -15.21 -12.77 -25.73
C ALA A 4 -14.84 -13.00 -24.26
N LYS A 5 -13.55 -13.20 -23.99
CA LYS A 5 -13.08 -13.42 -22.62
C LYS A 5 -13.19 -12.08 -21.86
N THR A 6 -13.90 -12.08 -20.74
CA THR A 6 -13.93 -10.95 -19.78
C THR A 6 -12.57 -10.84 -19.08
N LEU A 7 -12.01 -9.64 -18.99
CA LEU A 7 -10.85 -9.36 -18.13
C LEU A 7 -11.32 -9.29 -16.68
N LEU A 8 -10.81 -10.15 -15.83
CA LEU A 8 -11.20 -10.19 -14.43
C LEU A 8 -10.08 -9.62 -13.54
N MET A 9 -10.41 -8.56 -12.77
CA MET A 9 -9.49 -7.91 -11.85
C MET A 9 -9.82 -8.26 -10.40
N GLY A 10 -8.80 -8.43 -9.56
CA GLY A 10 -8.92 -8.52 -8.11
C GLY A 10 -8.60 -7.21 -7.40
N ALA A 11 -9.40 -6.86 -6.40
CA ALA A 11 -9.14 -5.78 -5.46
C ALA A 11 -9.55 -6.16 -4.04
N VAL A 12 -9.03 -5.48 -3.04
CA VAL A 12 -9.37 -5.74 -1.63
C VAL A 12 -10.44 -4.76 -1.16
N ALA A 13 -11.50 -5.28 -0.54
CA ALA A 13 -12.56 -4.49 0.06
C ALA A 13 -12.12 -3.97 1.44
N TYR A 14 -11.53 -2.80 1.47
CA TYR A 14 -11.09 -2.13 2.70
C TYR A 14 -12.08 -1.06 3.18
N ASP A 15 -12.89 -0.52 2.26
CA ASP A 15 -13.90 0.51 2.49
C ASP A 15 -15.08 0.28 1.54
N PRO A 16 -16.33 0.59 1.92
CA PRO A 16 -17.49 0.48 1.03
C PRO A 16 -17.38 1.27 -0.28
N LYS A 17 -16.61 2.35 -0.32
CA LYS A 17 -16.37 3.15 -1.54
C LYS A 17 -15.71 2.36 -2.67
N VAL A 18 -14.99 1.28 -2.35
CA VAL A 18 -14.30 0.42 -3.34
C VAL A 18 -15.28 -0.12 -4.39
N VAL A 19 -16.51 -0.46 -3.99
CA VAL A 19 -17.57 -0.89 -4.93
C VAL A 19 -17.90 0.21 -5.92
N ILE A 20 -18.10 1.44 -5.43
CA ILE A 20 -18.45 2.59 -6.28
C ILE A 20 -17.31 2.90 -7.26
N ILE A 21 -16.07 2.81 -6.80
CA ILE A 21 -14.88 3.02 -7.62
C ILE A 21 -14.85 2.00 -8.77
N TRP A 22 -14.86 0.71 -8.46
CA TRP A 22 -14.70 -0.32 -9.49
C TRP A 22 -15.93 -0.48 -10.39
N ASP A 23 -17.14 -0.18 -9.93
CA ASP A 23 -18.32 -0.06 -10.78
C ASP A 23 -18.17 1.08 -11.80
N GLY A 24 -17.63 2.21 -11.39
CA GLY A 24 -17.33 3.31 -12.29
C GLY A 24 -16.28 2.94 -13.35
N PHE A 25 -15.21 2.26 -12.97
CA PHE A 25 -14.21 1.75 -13.93
C PHE A 25 -14.82 0.69 -14.86
N ARG A 26 -15.67 -0.23 -14.34
CA ARG A 26 -16.37 -1.22 -15.15
C ARG A 26 -17.22 -0.55 -16.24
N GLN A 27 -17.98 0.47 -15.89
CA GLN A 27 -18.74 1.25 -16.85
C GLN A 27 -17.84 1.93 -17.89
N TYR A 28 -16.78 2.60 -17.45
CA TYR A 28 -15.81 3.24 -18.35
C TYR A 28 -15.21 2.24 -19.34
N PHE A 29 -14.74 1.07 -18.89
CA PHE A 29 -14.16 0.07 -19.75
C PHE A 29 -15.18 -0.51 -20.75
N ALA A 30 -16.42 -0.73 -20.33
CA ALA A 30 -17.49 -1.17 -21.22
C ALA A 30 -17.75 -0.14 -22.33
N GLU A 31 -17.77 1.16 -22.01
CA GLU A 31 -17.91 2.25 -23.01
C GLU A 31 -16.72 2.30 -24.00
N GLN A 32 -15.53 1.84 -23.57
CA GLN A 32 -14.34 1.71 -24.40
C GLN A 32 -14.20 0.37 -25.11
N GLY A 33 -15.21 -0.51 -25.02
CA GLY A 33 -15.26 -1.81 -25.68
C GLY A 33 -14.37 -2.89 -25.06
N LEU A 34 -13.98 -2.72 -23.79
CA LEU A 34 -13.31 -3.76 -23.00
C LEU A 34 -14.32 -4.43 -22.07
N ASP A 35 -14.54 -5.72 -22.26
CA ASP A 35 -15.32 -6.54 -21.33
C ASP A 35 -14.49 -6.78 -20.07
N PHE A 36 -14.91 -6.13 -18.97
CA PHE A 36 -14.19 -6.06 -17.68
C PHE A 36 -15.14 -6.32 -16.53
N ASP A 37 -14.67 -7.08 -15.56
CA ASP A 37 -15.34 -7.25 -14.27
C ASP A 37 -14.31 -7.35 -13.15
N TYR A 38 -14.76 -7.35 -11.90
CA TYR A 38 -13.86 -7.38 -10.74
C TYR A 38 -14.38 -8.29 -9.62
N VAL A 39 -13.45 -8.80 -8.81
CA VAL A 39 -13.70 -9.58 -7.61
C VAL A 39 -13.13 -8.83 -6.40
N LEU A 40 -13.93 -8.69 -5.35
CA LEU A 40 -13.50 -8.09 -4.09
C LEU A 40 -13.11 -9.17 -3.08
N TYR A 41 -11.90 -9.08 -2.58
CA TYR A 41 -11.34 -9.98 -1.58
C TYR A 41 -11.42 -9.36 -0.17
N SER A 42 -11.53 -10.22 0.84
CA SER A 42 -11.53 -9.80 2.24
C SER A 42 -10.15 -9.37 2.74
N ASN A 43 -9.07 -9.86 2.11
CA ASN A 43 -7.68 -9.52 2.43
C ASN A 43 -6.77 -9.74 1.21
N TYR A 44 -5.56 -9.20 1.28
CA TYR A 44 -4.60 -9.28 0.18
C TYR A 44 -4.04 -10.69 -0.03
N GLU A 45 -3.88 -11.49 1.02
CA GLU A 45 -3.38 -12.86 0.90
C GLU A 45 -4.30 -13.70 0.00
N ARG A 46 -5.63 -13.58 0.18
CA ARG A 46 -6.61 -14.26 -0.67
C ARG A 46 -6.57 -13.78 -2.11
N GLN A 47 -6.39 -12.48 -2.31
CA GLN A 47 -6.23 -11.92 -3.65
C GLN A 47 -4.98 -12.48 -4.34
N VAL A 48 -3.84 -12.52 -3.64
CA VAL A 48 -2.58 -13.08 -4.17
C VAL A 48 -2.74 -14.56 -4.50
N GLU A 49 -3.37 -15.35 -3.62
CA GLU A 49 -3.68 -16.77 -3.86
C GLU A 49 -4.48 -16.95 -5.15
N SER A 50 -5.59 -16.23 -5.31
CA SER A 50 -6.44 -16.28 -6.51
C SER A 50 -5.72 -15.82 -7.77
N HIS A 51 -4.86 -14.82 -7.68
CA HIS A 51 -4.07 -14.35 -8.81
C HIS A 51 -3.05 -15.41 -9.26
N LEU A 52 -2.38 -16.06 -8.31
CA LEU A 52 -1.45 -17.17 -8.58
C LEU A 52 -2.17 -18.39 -9.19
N ALA A 53 -3.39 -18.69 -8.75
CA ALA A 53 -4.22 -19.76 -9.28
C ALA A 53 -4.76 -19.45 -10.69
N GLY A 54 -4.76 -18.19 -11.14
CA GLY A 54 -5.31 -17.76 -12.43
C GLY A 54 -6.82 -17.49 -12.40
N ASP A 55 -7.41 -17.34 -11.19
CA ASP A 55 -8.82 -16.99 -11.03
C ASP A 55 -9.10 -15.54 -11.43
N ILE A 56 -8.08 -14.68 -11.41
CA ILE A 56 -8.09 -13.29 -11.87
C ILE A 56 -6.92 -13.03 -12.82
N ASP A 57 -7.13 -12.14 -13.78
CA ASP A 57 -6.13 -11.80 -14.80
C ASP A 57 -5.18 -10.67 -14.33
N VAL A 58 -5.68 -9.76 -13.51
CA VAL A 58 -4.98 -8.57 -12.99
C VAL A 58 -5.29 -8.40 -11.51
N ALA A 59 -4.32 -7.99 -10.71
CA ALA A 59 -4.53 -7.66 -9.29
C ALA A 59 -4.16 -6.21 -9.00
N TRP A 60 -5.04 -5.47 -8.32
CA TRP A 60 -4.71 -4.20 -7.68
C TRP A 60 -4.02 -4.49 -6.35
N ASN A 61 -2.72 -4.47 -6.34
CA ASN A 61 -1.89 -4.91 -5.22
C ASN A 61 -1.40 -3.76 -4.36
N SER A 62 -1.47 -3.94 -3.03
CA SER A 62 -0.66 -3.17 -2.10
C SER A 62 0.84 -3.47 -2.30
N PRO A 63 1.76 -2.64 -1.75
CA PRO A 63 3.19 -2.91 -1.82
C PRO A 63 3.58 -4.30 -1.28
N LEU A 64 2.99 -4.72 -0.15
CA LEU A 64 3.27 -6.03 0.43
C LEU A 64 2.71 -7.17 -0.42
N ALA A 65 1.48 -7.02 -0.95
CA ALA A 65 0.89 -8.01 -1.87
C ALA A 65 1.68 -8.13 -3.18
N TRP A 66 2.23 -7.02 -3.68
CA TRP A 66 3.18 -7.04 -4.81
C TRP A 66 4.41 -7.91 -4.48
N LEU A 67 5.04 -7.72 -3.31
CA LEU A 67 6.19 -8.53 -2.92
C LEU A 67 5.84 -10.00 -2.66
N GLN A 68 4.67 -10.28 -2.07
CA GLN A 68 4.13 -11.63 -1.91
C GLN A 68 3.97 -12.31 -3.28
N THR A 69 3.30 -11.64 -4.23
CA THR A 69 3.09 -12.14 -5.60
C THR A 69 4.42 -12.41 -6.29
N LYS A 70 5.35 -11.44 -6.25
CA LYS A 70 6.69 -11.54 -6.86
C LYS A 70 7.48 -12.73 -6.30
N ALA A 71 7.48 -12.89 -4.97
CA ALA A 71 8.27 -13.93 -4.29
C ALA A 71 7.73 -15.34 -4.60
N VAL A 72 6.40 -15.56 -4.55
CA VAL A 72 5.79 -16.85 -4.87
C VAL A 72 5.91 -17.16 -6.36
N ALA A 73 5.63 -16.20 -7.24
CA ALA A 73 5.76 -16.35 -8.68
C ALA A 73 7.19 -16.81 -9.08
N ALA A 74 8.22 -16.19 -8.49
CA ALA A 74 9.60 -16.57 -8.76
C ALA A 74 9.90 -18.04 -8.40
N ARG A 75 9.35 -18.56 -7.30
CA ARG A 75 9.48 -19.98 -6.93
C ARG A 75 8.75 -20.93 -7.88
N LEU A 76 7.65 -20.44 -8.49
CA LEU A 76 6.88 -21.18 -9.50
C LEU A 76 7.44 -21.01 -10.92
N GLY A 77 8.61 -20.38 -11.09
CA GLY A 77 9.20 -20.12 -12.41
C GLY A 77 8.46 -19.07 -13.23
N ARG A 78 7.56 -18.28 -12.61
CA ARG A 78 6.80 -17.22 -13.24
C ARG A 78 7.39 -15.84 -12.90
N ARG A 79 7.01 -14.83 -13.68
CA ARG A 79 7.40 -13.43 -13.43
C ARG A 79 6.17 -12.56 -13.28
N ALA A 80 6.08 -11.86 -12.14
CA ALA A 80 5.12 -10.79 -11.93
C ALA A 80 5.65 -9.48 -12.55
N GLN A 81 4.74 -8.67 -13.07
CA GLN A 81 5.01 -7.36 -13.68
C GLN A 81 4.02 -6.34 -13.16
N ALA A 82 4.52 -5.20 -12.67
CA ALA A 82 3.71 -4.01 -12.39
C ALA A 82 3.47 -3.28 -13.72
N ILE A 83 2.21 -3.15 -14.14
CA ILE A 83 1.86 -2.56 -15.44
C ILE A 83 1.41 -1.10 -15.34
N CYS A 84 0.72 -0.74 -14.26
CA CYS A 84 0.20 0.59 -14.03
C CYS A 84 0.21 0.91 -12.54
N MET A 85 0.30 2.20 -12.20
CA MET A 85 0.16 2.72 -10.84
C MET A 85 -0.37 4.16 -10.89
N ARG A 86 -0.95 4.64 -9.80
CA ARG A 86 -1.39 6.03 -9.69
C ARG A 86 -0.18 6.96 -9.58
N ASP A 87 -0.32 8.19 -10.02
CA ASP A 87 0.67 9.24 -9.77
C ASP A 87 0.87 9.47 -8.27
N THR A 88 -0.16 9.26 -7.48
CA THR A 88 -0.15 9.36 -6.01
C THR A 88 0.43 8.13 -5.29
N ASP A 89 0.80 7.07 -6.01
CA ASP A 89 1.48 5.89 -5.46
C ASP A 89 3.01 5.96 -5.62
N ARG A 90 3.55 7.06 -6.10
CA ARG A 90 4.99 7.24 -6.31
C ARG A 90 5.59 8.23 -5.33
N ASP A 91 6.83 7.93 -4.96
CA ASP A 91 7.68 8.86 -4.19
C ASP A 91 7.05 9.30 -2.86
N LEU A 92 6.39 8.36 -2.18
CA LEU A 92 5.82 8.56 -0.85
C LEU A 92 6.92 8.48 0.23
N THR A 93 6.65 9.06 1.38
CA THR A 93 7.48 8.92 2.57
C THR A 93 6.64 8.55 3.77
N SER A 94 7.22 7.84 4.73
CA SER A 94 6.67 7.73 6.07
C SER A 94 7.37 8.74 6.98
N VAL A 95 6.64 9.23 7.97
CA VAL A 95 7.15 10.15 8.98
C VAL A 95 7.12 9.49 10.36
N ILE A 96 8.14 9.77 11.14
CA ILE A 96 8.17 9.50 12.57
C ILE A 96 7.91 10.83 13.24
N ILE A 97 6.82 10.93 13.97
CA ILE A 97 6.41 12.15 14.66
C ILE A 97 6.55 12.02 16.16
N VAL A 98 6.79 13.13 16.84
CA VAL A 98 6.80 13.27 18.30
C VAL A 98 5.93 14.44 18.72
N LYS A 99 5.54 14.53 20.00
CA LYS A 99 4.83 15.72 20.52
C LYS A 99 5.62 17.00 20.23
N GLY A 100 4.94 18.09 19.99
CA GLY A 100 5.56 19.38 19.67
C GLY A 100 6.51 19.86 20.75
N ASP A 101 6.17 19.65 22.02
CA ASP A 101 6.96 19.99 23.21
C ASP A 101 7.94 18.88 23.65
N SER A 102 7.99 17.75 22.98
CA SER A 102 8.89 16.63 23.30
C SER A 102 10.35 17.08 23.33
N ALA A 103 11.11 16.53 24.30
CA ALA A 103 12.55 16.69 24.38
C ALA A 103 13.33 15.88 23.32
N ILE A 104 12.70 14.90 22.66
CA ILE A 104 13.29 14.08 21.59
C ILE A 104 13.58 15.00 20.39
N ARG A 105 14.84 15.08 19.93
CA ARG A 105 15.27 15.97 18.84
C ARG A 105 15.87 15.23 17.64
N GLN A 106 16.32 14.01 17.83
CA GLN A 106 16.99 13.17 16.84
C GLN A 106 16.63 11.70 17.06
N LEU A 107 16.88 10.83 16.08
CA LEU A 107 16.57 9.40 16.17
C LEU A 107 17.20 8.73 17.39
N ALA A 108 18.45 9.08 17.74
CA ALA A 108 19.14 8.49 18.88
C ALA A 108 18.40 8.71 20.23
N ASP A 109 17.59 9.76 20.34
CA ASP A 109 16.80 10.06 21.54
C ASP A 109 15.60 9.12 21.71
N LEU A 110 15.29 8.30 20.70
CA LEU A 110 14.25 7.27 20.76
C LEU A 110 14.69 6.02 21.55
N GLY A 111 15.97 5.91 21.94
CA GLY A 111 16.45 4.82 22.79
C GLY A 111 15.64 4.70 24.08
N GLY A 112 15.11 3.50 24.38
CA GLY A 112 14.24 3.22 25.53
C GLY A 112 12.83 3.82 25.44
N LYS A 113 12.40 4.30 24.28
CA LYS A 113 11.10 4.94 24.05
C LYS A 113 10.08 3.98 23.46
N ARG A 114 8.79 4.29 23.66
CA ARG A 114 7.66 3.59 23.08
C ARG A 114 7.28 4.21 21.75
N ILE A 115 7.25 3.41 20.69
CA ILE A 115 6.97 3.84 19.33
C ILE A 115 5.62 3.24 18.90
N GLY A 116 4.63 4.08 18.68
CA GLY A 116 3.34 3.70 18.11
C GLY A 116 3.47 3.47 16.60
N VAL A 117 2.98 2.33 16.13
CA VAL A 117 2.99 1.94 14.71
C VAL A 117 1.60 1.47 14.28
N GLY A 118 1.32 1.48 12.98
CA GLY A 118 0.08 0.93 12.43
C GLY A 118 0.02 -0.58 12.50
N ALA A 119 -0.88 -1.17 11.69
CA ALA A 119 -1.05 -2.61 11.59
C ALA A 119 0.27 -3.31 11.21
N SER A 120 0.53 -4.48 11.78
CA SER A 120 1.81 -5.21 11.62
C SER A 120 2.13 -5.64 10.19
N ASP A 121 1.12 -5.65 9.31
CA ASP A 121 1.23 -5.89 7.87
C ASP A 121 1.29 -4.60 7.04
N SER A 122 1.30 -3.42 7.68
CA SER A 122 1.35 -2.13 6.98
C SER A 122 2.77 -1.81 6.47
N PRO A 123 2.97 -1.65 5.16
CA PRO A 123 4.22 -1.17 4.61
C PRO A 123 4.62 0.19 5.17
N GLN A 124 3.73 1.17 5.11
CA GLN A 124 4.00 2.59 5.39
C GLN A 124 4.02 2.95 6.87
N ALA A 125 3.28 2.22 7.71
CA ALA A 125 3.14 2.59 9.12
C ALA A 125 3.81 1.59 10.09
N TYR A 126 4.36 0.48 9.57
CA TYR A 126 5.03 -0.55 10.36
C TYR A 126 6.36 -0.98 9.73
N LEU A 127 6.34 -1.64 8.56
CA LEU A 127 7.52 -2.31 8.00
C LEU A 127 8.62 -1.33 7.62
N ILE A 128 8.32 -0.32 6.81
CA ILE A 128 9.29 0.67 6.33
C ILE A 128 9.83 1.53 7.50
N PRO A 129 8.98 2.13 8.37
CA PRO A 129 9.48 2.89 9.49
C PRO A 129 10.34 2.08 10.47
N LEU A 130 9.94 0.86 10.81
CA LEU A 130 10.74 0.01 11.70
C LEU A 130 12.04 -0.47 11.04
N GLY A 131 12.02 -0.71 9.72
CA GLY A 131 13.22 -0.97 8.93
C GLY A 131 14.20 0.19 8.99
N HIS A 132 13.71 1.40 8.78
CA HIS A 132 14.49 2.66 8.86
C HIS A 132 15.08 2.88 10.28
N LEU A 133 14.28 2.67 11.32
CA LEU A 133 14.77 2.74 12.70
C LEU A 133 15.85 1.69 12.98
N ALA A 134 15.67 0.46 12.50
CA ALA A 134 16.65 -0.61 12.68
C ALA A 134 17.98 -0.31 11.96
N GLU A 135 17.96 0.36 10.80
CA GLU A 135 19.16 0.84 10.11
C GLU A 135 19.91 1.90 10.92
N ALA A 136 19.19 2.71 11.70
CA ALA A 136 19.77 3.64 12.68
C ALA A 136 20.18 2.99 14.01
N GLY A 137 20.12 1.66 14.12
CA GLY A 137 20.50 0.91 15.35
C GLY A 137 19.39 0.82 16.40
N LEU A 138 18.17 1.23 16.08
CA LEU A 138 17.02 1.22 16.98
C LEU A 138 16.12 -0.01 16.68
N HIS A 139 16.49 -1.15 17.24
CA HIS A 139 15.79 -2.42 17.02
C HIS A 139 14.63 -2.60 18.00
N ALA A 140 13.47 -3.01 17.47
CA ALA A 140 12.29 -3.35 18.26
C ALA A 140 12.57 -4.46 19.28
N GLY A 141 12.05 -4.30 20.50
CA GLY A 141 12.26 -5.22 21.61
C GLY A 141 13.67 -5.23 22.21
N LYS A 142 14.55 -4.30 21.77
CA LYS A 142 15.91 -4.13 22.30
C LYS A 142 16.17 -2.67 22.68
N GLN A 143 16.28 -1.79 21.68
CA GLN A 143 16.53 -0.36 21.89
C GLN A 143 15.25 0.46 21.98
N ILE A 144 14.15 -0.02 21.41
CA ILE A 144 12.84 0.64 21.44
C ILE A 144 11.73 -0.38 21.75
N ASP A 145 10.66 0.08 22.40
CA ASP A 145 9.44 -0.69 22.59
C ASP A 145 8.42 -0.29 21.51
N VAL A 146 7.86 -1.27 20.84
CA VAL A 146 6.89 -1.04 19.76
C VAL A 146 5.48 -1.34 20.27
N VAL A 147 4.59 -0.35 20.12
CA VAL A 147 3.15 -0.46 20.39
C VAL A 147 2.41 -0.52 19.07
N THR A 148 1.88 -1.68 18.72
CA THR A 148 1.22 -1.94 17.44
C THR A 148 -0.28 -1.73 17.56
N PHE A 149 -0.86 -1.03 16.60
CA PHE A 149 -2.30 -0.84 16.47
C PHE A 149 -2.80 -1.62 15.26
N ASP A 150 -3.12 -2.89 15.48
CA ASP A 150 -3.51 -3.87 14.44
C ASP A 150 -4.96 -3.65 13.95
N VAL A 151 -5.24 -2.46 13.43
CA VAL A 151 -6.54 -2.13 12.84
C VAL A 151 -6.55 -2.58 11.37
N LEU A 152 -7.55 -3.36 10.98
CA LEU A 152 -7.73 -3.86 9.63
C LEU A 152 -6.56 -4.73 9.11
N LEU A 153 -6.05 -5.65 9.92
CA LEU A 153 -5.10 -6.68 9.47
C LEU A 153 -5.60 -7.39 8.20
N GLY A 154 -4.68 -7.74 7.31
CA GLY A 154 -4.96 -8.29 5.99
C GLY A 154 -5.28 -7.24 4.93
N LYS A 155 -5.35 -5.95 5.31
CA LYS A 155 -5.52 -4.83 4.39
C LYS A 155 -4.19 -4.11 4.09
N HIS A 156 -3.08 -4.59 4.64
CA HIS A 156 -1.72 -4.06 4.46
C HIS A 156 -1.61 -2.56 4.75
N GLY A 157 -2.39 -2.08 5.75
CA GLY A 157 -2.43 -0.67 6.10
C GLY A 157 -3.06 0.24 5.04
N ASP A 158 -3.77 -0.32 4.07
CA ASP A 158 -4.58 0.46 3.16
C ASP A 158 -5.52 1.35 3.97
N HIS A 159 -5.54 2.62 3.60
CA HIS A 159 -6.13 3.71 4.37
C HIS A 159 -5.43 3.93 5.72
N ILE A 160 -6.12 4.28 6.71
CA ILE A 160 -5.69 4.83 7.98
C ILE A 160 -5.51 3.72 9.04
N GLY A 161 -5.28 2.45 8.60
CA GLY A 161 -5.24 1.29 9.48
C GLY A 161 -4.21 1.39 10.60
N GLY A 162 -4.66 1.70 11.83
CA GLY A 162 -3.84 1.83 13.02
C GLY A 162 -3.05 3.13 13.15
N GLU A 163 -2.85 3.90 12.09
CA GLU A 163 -2.09 5.17 12.14
C GLU A 163 -2.79 6.22 12.99
N ARG A 164 -4.11 6.30 12.91
CA ARG A 164 -4.93 7.23 13.71
C ARG A 164 -4.82 6.92 15.21
N GLU A 165 -4.89 5.65 15.55
CA GLU A 165 -4.74 5.17 16.92
C GLU A 165 -3.34 5.43 17.46
N ALA A 166 -2.29 5.23 16.65
CA ALA A 166 -0.91 5.56 17.02
C ALA A 166 -0.74 7.07 17.29
N VAL A 167 -1.32 7.92 16.44
CA VAL A 167 -1.33 9.38 16.63
C VAL A 167 -2.10 9.78 17.89
N GLN A 168 -3.26 9.20 18.13
CA GLN A 168 -4.03 9.47 19.35
C GLN A 168 -3.29 9.02 20.60
N ALA A 169 -2.63 7.86 20.58
CA ALA A 169 -1.79 7.37 21.67
C ALA A 169 -0.60 8.31 21.93
N LEU A 170 0.02 8.88 20.88
CA LEU A 170 1.04 9.90 21.00
C LEU A 170 0.50 11.14 21.72
N LEU A 171 -0.64 11.66 21.31
CA LEU A 171 -1.24 12.85 21.92
C LEU A 171 -1.60 12.62 23.41
N ARG A 172 -2.07 11.42 23.77
CA ARG A 172 -2.34 11.03 25.17
C ARG A 172 -1.07 10.75 25.98
N GLY A 173 0.10 10.63 25.33
CA GLY A 173 1.37 10.29 25.99
C GLY A 173 1.54 8.81 26.33
N GLU A 174 0.78 7.94 25.68
CA GLU A 174 0.88 6.49 25.78
C GLU A 174 2.05 5.92 24.99
N VAL A 175 2.48 6.65 23.95
CA VAL A 175 3.71 6.42 23.19
C VAL A 175 4.50 7.73 23.07
N ASP A 176 5.80 7.63 22.83
CA ASP A 176 6.72 8.78 22.75
C ASP A 176 6.90 9.28 21.32
N ALA A 177 6.67 8.41 20.33
CA ALA A 177 6.67 8.73 18.90
C ALA A 177 5.59 7.89 18.19
N ALA A 178 5.17 8.32 16.99
CA ALA A 178 4.24 7.57 16.15
C ALA A 178 4.73 7.56 14.69
N CYS A 179 4.50 6.43 13.99
CA CYS A 179 4.85 6.24 12.59
C CYS A 179 3.59 6.26 11.73
N LEU A 180 3.62 7.03 10.65
CA LEU A 180 2.51 7.13 9.69
C LEU A 180 3.02 7.59 8.32
N ILE A 181 2.21 7.39 7.28
CA ILE A 181 2.49 7.97 5.97
C ILE A 181 2.34 9.50 6.03
N ASP A 182 3.15 10.24 5.30
CA ASP A 182 3.14 11.70 5.30
C ASP A 182 1.81 12.30 4.83
N ALA A 183 1.11 11.64 3.90
CA ALA A 183 -0.22 12.04 3.45
C ALA A 183 -1.24 12.00 4.61
N ASN A 184 -1.19 10.99 5.50
CA ASN A 184 -2.07 10.92 6.66
C ASN A 184 -1.66 11.94 7.74
N TYR A 185 -0.36 12.24 7.89
CA TYR A 185 0.07 13.35 8.75
C TYR A 185 -0.57 14.69 8.32
N LEU A 186 -0.55 14.97 7.01
CA LEU A 186 -1.21 16.15 6.45
C LEU A 186 -2.73 16.09 6.65
N GLY A 187 -3.36 14.95 6.32
CA GLY A 187 -4.81 14.75 6.47
C GLY A 187 -5.27 14.95 7.92
N PHE A 188 -4.58 14.36 8.89
CA PHE A 188 -4.89 14.50 10.32
C PHE A 188 -4.71 15.92 10.83
N THR A 189 -3.79 16.69 10.25
CA THR A 189 -3.64 18.11 10.52
C THR A 189 -4.83 18.91 9.99
N GLN A 190 -5.28 18.62 8.77
CA GLN A 190 -6.44 19.27 8.15
C GLN A 190 -7.76 18.93 8.86
N GLU A 191 -7.92 17.70 9.34
CA GLU A 191 -9.09 17.26 10.13
C GLU A 191 -9.08 17.82 11.56
N GLY A 192 -7.97 18.40 12.03
CA GLY A 192 -7.82 18.91 13.39
C GLY A 192 -7.49 17.85 14.43
N LEU A 193 -7.22 16.60 14.04
CA LEU A 193 -6.72 15.56 14.95
C LEU A 193 -5.31 15.93 15.46
N LEU A 194 -4.49 16.53 14.61
CA LEU A 194 -3.18 17.11 14.94
C LEU A 194 -3.26 18.65 14.90
N PRO A 195 -3.67 19.30 16.00
CA PRO A 195 -3.68 20.76 16.08
C PRO A 195 -2.29 21.34 15.83
N PRO A 196 -2.17 22.56 15.29
CA PRO A 196 -0.89 23.23 15.10
C PRO A 196 -0.02 23.20 16.36
N GLY A 197 1.22 22.71 16.24
CA GLY A 197 2.17 22.61 17.33
C GLY A 197 1.99 21.43 18.28
N SER A 198 0.93 20.61 18.14
CA SER A 198 0.73 19.42 18.98
C SER A 198 1.73 18.30 18.69
N ALA A 199 2.17 18.20 17.45
CA ALA A 199 3.20 17.25 17.03
C ALA A 199 4.13 17.89 15.98
N ARG A 200 5.30 17.28 15.82
CA ARG A 200 6.26 17.64 14.77
C ARG A 200 6.91 16.39 14.19
N VAL A 201 7.33 16.49 12.96
CA VAL A 201 8.12 15.46 12.29
C VAL A 201 9.52 15.46 12.91
N LEU A 202 9.93 14.30 13.40
CA LEU A 202 11.28 14.02 13.87
C LEU A 202 12.16 13.55 12.72
N GLU A 203 11.64 12.64 11.89
CA GLU A 203 12.38 11.97 10.82
C GLU A 203 11.45 11.60 9.66
N ARG A 204 12.02 11.47 8.46
CA ARG A 204 11.36 10.96 7.26
C ARG A 204 12.14 9.79 6.69
N THR A 205 11.43 8.78 6.21
CA THR A 205 12.08 7.70 5.43
C THR A 205 12.50 8.22 4.06
N ALA A 206 13.34 7.48 3.35
CA ALA A 206 13.55 7.72 1.93
C ALA A 206 12.24 7.48 1.13
N TYR A 207 12.21 7.86 -0.13
CA TYR A 207 11.04 7.67 -1.00
C TYR A 207 10.77 6.19 -1.28
N TYR A 208 9.50 5.83 -1.34
CA TYR A 208 9.03 4.51 -1.75
C TYR A 208 7.77 4.60 -2.60
N ASP A 209 7.45 3.51 -3.31
CA ASP A 209 6.24 3.39 -4.10
C ASP A 209 5.18 2.53 -3.38
N HIS A 210 3.91 2.75 -3.74
CA HIS A 210 2.78 2.09 -3.09
C HIS A 210 2.07 1.09 -4.03
N CYS A 211 0.77 1.23 -4.29
CA CYS A 211 -0.02 0.28 -5.03
C CYS A 211 0.33 0.20 -6.52
N ASN A 212 0.10 -0.96 -7.12
CA ASN A 212 0.23 -1.16 -8.56
C ASN A 212 -0.74 -2.21 -9.09
N PHE A 213 -1.09 -2.12 -10.38
CA PHE A 213 -1.68 -3.22 -11.10
C PHE A 213 -0.61 -4.24 -11.48
N THR A 214 -0.78 -5.45 -10.97
CA THR A 214 0.11 -6.59 -11.19
C THR A 214 -0.50 -7.58 -12.16
N VAL A 215 0.31 -8.08 -13.09
CA VAL A 215 0.00 -9.20 -13.99
C VAL A 215 1.16 -10.20 -13.98
N PHE A 216 0.95 -11.40 -14.50
CA PHE A 216 2.05 -12.30 -14.83
C PHE A 216 2.46 -12.13 -16.28
N GLN A 217 3.77 -12.16 -16.58
CA GLN A 217 4.30 -11.97 -17.94
C GLN A 217 3.77 -13.02 -18.92
N ASP A 218 3.61 -14.25 -18.47
CA ASP A 218 3.07 -15.37 -19.26
C ASP A 218 1.57 -15.24 -19.53
N ALA A 219 0.86 -14.41 -18.77
CA ALA A 219 -0.56 -14.07 -18.95
C ALA A 219 -0.79 -12.69 -19.56
N PHE A 220 0.29 -11.92 -19.83
CA PHE A 220 0.18 -10.59 -20.43
C PHE A 220 -0.16 -10.70 -21.91
N GLY A 221 -1.44 -10.53 -22.24
CA GLY A 221 -1.98 -10.66 -23.57
C GLY A 221 -2.80 -9.45 -24.01
N ARG A 222 -3.55 -9.61 -25.10
CA ARG A 222 -4.31 -8.53 -25.73
C ARG A 222 -5.25 -7.79 -24.77
N LEU A 223 -5.93 -8.51 -23.85
CA LEU A 223 -6.88 -7.90 -22.91
C LEU A 223 -6.17 -7.07 -21.86
N THR A 224 -5.11 -7.60 -21.24
CA THR A 224 -4.32 -6.88 -20.25
C THR A 224 -3.58 -5.69 -20.85
N GLN A 225 -3.10 -5.81 -22.08
CA GLN A 225 -2.52 -4.69 -22.83
C GLN A 225 -3.57 -3.59 -23.07
N ARG A 226 -4.78 -3.96 -23.53
CA ARG A 226 -5.87 -3.00 -23.76
C ARG A 226 -6.30 -2.32 -22.47
N PHE A 227 -6.37 -3.04 -21.37
CA PHE A 227 -6.63 -2.50 -20.03
C PHE A 227 -5.58 -1.45 -19.65
N GLN A 228 -4.29 -1.76 -19.80
CA GLN A 228 -3.20 -0.83 -19.53
C GLN A 228 -3.28 0.42 -20.40
N GLU A 229 -3.52 0.27 -21.71
CA GLU A 229 -3.64 1.39 -22.66
C GLU A 229 -4.80 2.32 -22.27
N LEU A 230 -5.95 1.75 -21.87
CA LEU A 230 -7.11 2.53 -21.47
C LEU A 230 -6.86 3.32 -20.19
N LEU A 231 -6.22 2.72 -19.17
CA LEU A 231 -5.84 3.43 -17.95
C LEU A 231 -4.87 4.57 -18.25
N LEU A 232 -3.78 4.29 -18.98
CA LEU A 232 -2.77 5.31 -19.33
C LEU A 232 -3.32 6.42 -20.22
N GLY A 233 -4.40 6.13 -20.96
CA GLY A 233 -5.10 7.10 -21.82
C GLY A 233 -6.14 7.98 -21.08
N MET A 234 -6.45 7.69 -19.80
CA MET A 234 -7.39 8.50 -19.04
C MET A 234 -6.83 9.90 -18.80
N SER A 235 -7.64 10.92 -19.05
CA SER A 235 -7.22 12.32 -18.88
C SER A 235 -8.06 13.03 -17.81
N TYR A 236 -7.39 13.64 -16.85
CA TYR A 236 -8.05 14.46 -15.82
C TYR A 236 -8.78 15.71 -16.39
N SER A 237 -8.43 16.13 -17.61
CA SER A 237 -9.14 17.21 -18.31
C SER A 237 -10.47 16.77 -18.92
N ASP A 238 -10.71 15.45 -19.06
CA ASP A 238 -11.98 14.92 -19.52
C ASP A 238 -13.01 14.96 -18.39
N PRO A 239 -14.12 15.76 -18.53
CA PRO A 239 -15.13 15.89 -17.50
C PRO A 239 -15.89 14.58 -17.21
N LYS A 240 -15.88 13.59 -18.11
CA LYS A 240 -16.48 12.27 -17.89
C LYS A 240 -15.59 11.36 -17.07
N VAL A 241 -14.27 11.51 -17.18
CA VAL A 241 -13.26 10.67 -16.53
C VAL A 241 -12.86 11.23 -15.18
N ARG A 242 -12.79 12.55 -15.04
CA ARG A 242 -12.35 13.24 -13.81
C ARG A 242 -13.03 12.72 -12.53
N PRO A 243 -14.37 12.58 -12.44
CA PRO A 243 -15.01 12.11 -11.21
C PRO A 243 -14.52 10.72 -10.78
N LEU A 244 -14.19 9.86 -11.73
CA LEU A 244 -13.67 8.52 -11.46
C LEU A 244 -12.23 8.57 -10.93
N LEU A 245 -11.39 9.43 -11.51
CA LEU A 245 -10.04 9.66 -11.03
C LEU A 245 -10.02 10.31 -9.63
N ASP A 246 -10.93 11.26 -9.37
CA ASP A 246 -11.08 11.89 -8.05
C ASP A 246 -11.50 10.87 -6.97
N LEU A 247 -12.41 9.93 -7.30
CA LEU A 247 -12.83 8.87 -6.39
C LEU A 247 -11.68 7.92 -6.02
N GLU A 248 -10.83 7.58 -6.99
CA GLU A 248 -9.67 6.70 -6.78
C GLU A 248 -8.43 7.45 -6.26
N GLY A 249 -8.50 8.79 -6.20
CA GLY A 249 -7.49 9.63 -5.57
C GLY A 249 -6.24 9.86 -6.43
N LEU A 250 -6.39 10.00 -7.75
CA LEU A 250 -5.29 10.29 -8.67
C LEU A 250 -5.68 11.36 -9.69
N LYS A 251 -4.68 11.87 -10.39
CA LYS A 251 -4.87 12.71 -11.58
C LYS A 251 -4.42 12.01 -12.85
N GLN A 252 -3.51 11.07 -12.74
CA GLN A 252 -2.95 10.36 -13.88
C GLN A 252 -2.54 8.94 -13.51
N TRP A 253 -2.89 7.97 -14.36
CA TRP A 253 -2.26 6.66 -14.35
C TRP A 253 -0.89 6.72 -15.01
N LEU A 254 0.10 6.09 -14.41
CA LEU A 254 1.48 6.05 -14.89
C LEU A 254 1.89 4.61 -15.19
N PRO A 255 2.86 4.36 -16.11
CA PRO A 255 3.43 3.04 -16.31
C PRO A 255 3.96 2.47 -14.98
N GLY A 256 3.77 1.18 -14.73
CA GLY A 256 4.29 0.55 -13.51
C GLY A 256 5.82 0.64 -13.44
N ARG A 257 6.36 0.81 -12.24
CA ARG A 257 7.80 0.72 -11.94
C ARG A 257 8.04 -0.11 -10.68
N THR A 258 9.25 -0.56 -10.44
CA THR A 258 9.56 -1.48 -9.34
C THR A 258 10.77 -1.08 -8.50
N ASP A 259 11.47 -0.04 -8.86
CA ASP A 259 12.65 0.47 -8.14
C ASP A 259 12.31 1.18 -6.82
N GLY A 260 11.05 1.62 -6.66
CA GLY A 260 10.55 2.25 -5.45
C GLY A 260 10.23 1.30 -4.29
N TYR A 261 10.32 -0.04 -4.47
CA TYR A 261 10.00 -1.00 -3.39
C TYR A 261 11.21 -1.43 -2.55
N ARG A 262 12.41 -0.93 -2.81
CA ARG A 262 13.67 -1.38 -2.16
C ARG A 262 13.63 -1.30 -0.63
N GLN A 263 13.08 -0.23 -0.07
CA GLN A 263 12.97 -0.09 1.40
C GLN A 263 12.08 -1.19 1.99
N LEU A 264 10.94 -1.45 1.35
CA LEU A 264 10.05 -2.51 1.79
C LEU A 264 10.68 -3.89 1.60
N GLU A 265 11.38 -4.14 0.49
CA GLU A 265 12.13 -5.38 0.26
C GLU A 265 13.15 -5.62 1.39
N SER A 266 13.94 -4.60 1.76
CA SER A 266 14.89 -4.68 2.88
C SER A 266 14.19 -4.95 4.21
N ALA A 267 13.06 -4.28 4.48
CA ALA A 267 12.30 -4.44 5.71
C ALA A 267 11.68 -5.86 5.82
N VAL A 268 11.03 -6.35 4.77
CA VAL A 268 10.42 -7.69 4.77
C VAL A 268 11.46 -8.81 4.85
N GLU A 269 12.65 -8.62 4.29
CA GLU A 269 13.78 -9.55 4.46
C GLU A 269 14.28 -9.52 5.90
N ARG A 270 14.52 -8.36 6.48
CA ARG A 270 14.97 -8.18 7.87
C ARG A 270 14.02 -8.83 8.86
N PHE A 271 12.72 -8.61 8.70
CA PHE A 271 11.69 -9.12 9.62
C PHE A 271 11.15 -10.50 9.24
N GLN A 272 11.62 -11.08 8.13
CA GLN A 272 11.16 -12.37 7.59
C GLN A 272 9.65 -12.43 7.35
N THR A 273 9.01 -11.29 7.05
CA THR A 273 7.55 -11.13 6.96
C THR A 273 6.93 -11.99 5.87
N LEU A 274 7.61 -12.15 4.73
CA LEU A 274 7.08 -12.94 3.59
C LEU A 274 7.22 -14.46 3.80
N LYS A 275 8.13 -14.90 4.65
CA LYS A 275 8.52 -16.31 4.76
C LYS A 275 7.33 -17.24 5.03
N PRO A 276 6.45 -16.99 6.03
CA PRO A 276 5.33 -17.89 6.32
C PRO A 276 4.35 -18.00 5.15
N PHE A 277 4.09 -16.88 4.46
CA PHE A 277 3.18 -16.83 3.31
C PHE A 277 3.74 -17.59 2.11
N VAL A 278 5.02 -17.35 1.78
CA VAL A 278 5.70 -17.94 0.63
C VAL A 278 5.89 -19.44 0.82
N GLU A 279 6.25 -19.91 2.04
CA GLU A 279 6.39 -21.33 2.34
C GLU A 279 5.06 -22.08 2.21
N ARG A 280 3.96 -21.50 2.66
CA ARG A 280 2.62 -22.10 2.57
C ARG A 280 2.15 -22.30 1.12
N LEU A 281 2.50 -21.40 0.20
CA LEU A 281 2.03 -21.43 -1.20
C LEU A 281 3.02 -22.12 -2.15
N SER A 282 4.18 -22.53 -1.68
CA SER A 282 5.20 -23.20 -2.51
C SER A 282 5.21 -24.71 -2.35
N LEU A 283 4.29 -25.26 -1.57
CA LEU A 283 4.08 -26.70 -1.37
C LEU A 283 3.04 -27.23 -2.37
#